data_708b7e6f1a147330370258a0d0936259
#
_entry.id   708b7e6f1a147330370258a0d0936259
#
_cell.length_a   1.000
_cell.length_b   1.000
_cell.length_c   1.000
_cell.angle_alpha   90.00
_cell.angle_beta   90.00
_cell.angle_gamma   90.00
#
_symmetry.space_group_name_H-M   'P 1'
#
loop_
_entity.id
_entity.type
_entity.pdbx_description
1 polymer ?
#
loop_
_entity_poly.entity_id
_entity_poly.type
_entity_poly.pdbx_seq_one_letter_code
_entity_poly.pdbx_strand_id
1 'polypeptide(L)'
;MPTTPLLSTIAGRTRRSAAHPEAPAALILAALLALAAASAPLPAAAQMVGGALPQPLPLFPRDNWWNTDITNAPVDPNSANFINWIGSLRGMHPDFGGDVDPTDPSNPNIYGLPYITVPGSQPLVPVTFVLFGDQSDSGAAGHPPGYPIPSQAETQPKWIEGGTAGGGTSNDYHMLIVDTDNRILYELYQAHWNVDHWEAGSGAIFQLDSDARRHETWTSADAAGLAILPGLVRYDEAFGSGPILHAFRFTLRDSNGYVYPASHVAGSNTAAPPLGARLRLKASVDLSHYTPEVQRIFQAMKTYGLILADNGTDMYVQGTYDTRWNNDVLNPAFASIPASDFDVVELGWRPPVASSGGPYRFFTLAPCRLLDTRLADGPFGGPPIPPGGSQRVVVAAGQCGIPAGARALAVNVTVVASPQPGFLTFFPGDAAVPGTSTINFPPGRVIANNAVLALASSGSGTLALSNFTASQPVQVLIDVSGYFE
;
A
#
# COMPACT_ATOMS: atom_id res chain seq x y z
N MET A 1 -11.86 45.78 76.95
CA MET A 1 -12.52 46.91 77.59
C MET A 1 -12.15 48.17 76.84
N PRO A 2 -13.01 49.11 76.65
CA PRO A 2 -14.43 49.15 76.30
C PRO A 2 -14.59 49.86 74.92
N THR A 3 -15.57 50.02 74.19
CA THR A 3 -17.03 50.19 74.35
C THR A 3 -17.58 50.56 72.97
N THR A 4 -18.67 50.00 72.62
CA THR A 4 -19.64 50.51 71.64
C THR A 4 -20.24 51.86 72.08
N PRO A 5 -20.87 52.67 71.24
CA PRO A 5 -22.26 52.43 70.83
C PRO A 5 -22.67 52.92 69.40
N LEU A 6 -23.65 52.26 68.85
CA LEU A 6 -24.97 52.59 68.28
C LEU A 6 -25.30 54.05 67.85
N LEU A 7 -25.91 54.14 66.67
CA LEU A 7 -27.21 54.73 66.36
C LEU A 7 -27.35 54.92 64.82
N SER A 8 -28.22 54.19 64.15
CA SER A 8 -29.58 54.40 63.65
C SER A 8 -29.76 55.67 62.80
N THR A 9 -30.23 55.58 61.61
CA THR A 9 -31.53 55.99 61.14
C THR A 9 -31.70 55.93 59.60
N ILE A 10 -32.68 55.18 59.16
CA ILE A 10 -33.83 55.43 58.27
C ILE A 10 -33.59 55.90 56.81
N ALA A 11 -34.01 55.05 55.87
CA ALA A 11 -34.90 55.20 54.72
C ALA A 11 -34.51 56.04 53.50
N GLY A 12 -34.52 55.37 52.37
CA GLY A 12 -34.63 56.02 51.03
C GLY A 12 -34.74 54.95 49.94
N ARG A 13 -35.99 54.45 49.71
CA ARG A 13 -36.29 53.64 48.51
C ARG A 13 -36.16 54.46 47.27
N THR A 14 -35.22 54.15 46.37
CA THR A 14 -35.35 54.48 44.96
C THR A 14 -35.16 53.22 44.15
N ARG A 15 -36.17 52.87 43.35
CA ARG A 15 -36.19 51.85 42.31
C ARG A 15 -35.12 52.18 41.30
N ARG A 16 -34.13 51.25 41.11
CA ARG A 16 -33.28 51.23 39.92
C ARG A 16 -33.75 50.11 39.02
N SER A 17 -34.15 50.55 37.80
CA SER A 17 -34.43 49.75 36.63
C SER A 17 -33.23 48.83 36.31
N ALA A 18 -33.48 47.54 36.13
CA ALA A 18 -32.50 46.60 35.65
C ALA A 18 -32.24 46.84 34.15
N ALA A 19 -31.09 47.36 33.82
CA ALA A 19 -30.59 47.37 32.45
C ALA A 19 -29.97 45.99 32.14
N HIS A 20 -30.51 45.30 31.15
CA HIS A 20 -29.85 44.12 30.55
C HIS A 20 -28.58 44.57 29.86
N PRO A 21 -27.44 43.87 30.02
CA PRO A 21 -26.28 44.16 29.22
C PRO A 21 -26.49 43.55 27.81
N GLU A 22 -26.59 44.38 26.81
CA GLU A 22 -26.40 43.97 25.42
C GLU A 22 -24.97 43.51 25.23
N ALA A 23 -24.80 42.24 24.84
CA ALA A 23 -23.50 41.71 24.42
C ALA A 23 -23.11 42.41 23.10
N PRO A 24 -21.86 42.91 22.96
CA PRO A 24 -21.47 43.64 21.76
C PRO A 24 -21.42 42.70 20.55
N ALA A 25 -22.15 43.08 19.49
CA ALA A 25 -22.20 42.37 18.20
C ALA A 25 -20.80 42.09 17.58
N ALA A 26 -19.77 42.75 18.05
CA ALA A 26 -18.38 42.56 17.64
C ALA A 26 -17.79 41.18 18.04
N LEU A 27 -18.24 40.56 19.15
CA LEU A 27 -17.74 39.26 19.58
C LEU A 27 -18.36 38.11 18.75
N ILE A 28 -19.58 38.28 18.23
CA ILE A 28 -20.24 37.26 17.38
C ILE A 28 -19.59 37.26 15.97
N LEU A 29 -19.22 38.47 15.47
CA LEU A 29 -18.54 38.56 14.17
C LEU A 29 -17.12 38.00 14.19
N ALA A 30 -16.40 38.16 15.29
CA ALA A 30 -15.06 37.57 15.46
C ALA A 30 -15.10 36.02 15.59
N ALA A 31 -16.13 35.45 16.23
CA ALA A 31 -16.34 34.02 16.33
C ALA A 31 -16.74 33.39 14.97
N LEU A 32 -17.54 34.08 14.16
CA LEU A 32 -17.92 33.65 12.81
C LEU A 32 -16.75 33.76 11.82
N LEU A 33 -15.89 34.76 11.94
CA LEU A 33 -14.68 34.90 11.15
C LEU A 33 -13.63 33.85 11.53
N ALA A 34 -13.51 33.48 12.81
CA ALA A 34 -12.61 32.38 13.25
C ALA A 34 -13.10 30.99 12.79
N LEU A 35 -14.44 30.75 12.72
CA LEU A 35 -15.00 29.51 12.17
C LEU A 35 -14.84 29.45 10.64
N ALA A 36 -14.91 30.55 9.93
CA ALA A 36 -14.68 30.60 8.49
C ALA A 36 -13.20 30.39 8.11
N ALA A 37 -12.25 30.81 8.97
CA ALA A 37 -10.83 30.54 8.76
C ALA A 37 -10.44 29.06 9.00
N ALA A 38 -11.23 28.32 9.79
CA ALA A 38 -10.99 26.89 10.06
C ALA A 38 -11.49 25.97 8.93
N SER A 39 -12.20 26.50 7.94
CA SER A 39 -12.72 25.75 6.78
C SER A 39 -12.02 26.09 5.46
N ALA A 40 -10.87 26.75 5.49
CA ALA A 40 -10.05 26.86 4.28
C ALA A 40 -9.64 25.47 3.84
N PRO A 41 -9.93 25.03 2.61
CA PRO A 41 -9.45 23.74 2.13
C PRO A 41 -7.93 23.73 2.24
N LEU A 42 -7.39 22.66 2.80
CA LEU A 42 -5.95 22.42 2.74
C LEU A 42 -5.51 22.57 1.28
N PRO A 43 -4.39 23.25 1.00
CA PRO A 43 -3.90 23.35 -0.36
C PRO A 43 -3.80 21.93 -0.94
N ALA A 44 -4.37 21.72 -2.11
CA ALA A 44 -4.22 20.45 -2.82
C ALA A 44 -2.73 20.10 -2.91
N ALA A 45 -2.39 18.84 -2.65
CA ALA A 45 -1.00 18.40 -2.75
C ALA A 45 -0.47 18.79 -4.13
N ALA A 46 0.69 19.43 -4.18
CA ALA A 46 1.30 19.83 -5.44
C ALA A 46 1.90 18.61 -6.13
N GLN A 47 1.88 18.60 -7.46
CA GLN A 47 2.63 17.64 -8.26
C GLN A 47 4.13 17.79 -7.95
N MET A 48 4.82 16.68 -7.64
CA MET A 48 6.22 16.75 -7.20
C MET A 48 7.00 15.52 -7.63
N VAL A 49 8.21 15.74 -8.15
CA VAL A 49 9.21 14.67 -8.32
C VAL A 49 9.80 14.35 -6.94
N GLY A 50 9.84 13.07 -6.57
CA GLY A 50 10.34 12.63 -5.27
C GLY A 50 9.47 13.06 -4.08
N GLY A 51 8.17 13.29 -4.30
CA GLY A 51 7.24 13.71 -3.26
C GLY A 51 6.97 12.62 -2.21
N ALA A 52 6.30 13.01 -1.12
CA ALA A 52 5.96 12.09 -0.05
C ALA A 52 5.00 10.98 -0.54
N LEU A 53 5.37 9.73 -0.30
CA LEU A 53 4.56 8.57 -0.65
C LEU A 53 3.38 8.38 0.32
N PRO A 54 2.25 7.81 -0.15
CA PRO A 54 1.08 7.58 0.68
C PRO A 54 1.37 6.54 1.77
N GLN A 55 0.83 6.79 2.97
CA GLN A 55 0.95 5.86 4.09
C GLN A 55 -0.19 4.82 4.08
N PRO A 56 0.01 3.62 4.70
CA PRO A 56 1.26 3.18 5.32
C PRO A 56 2.32 2.73 4.31
N LEU A 57 3.59 2.74 4.75
CA LEU A 57 4.67 2.06 4.04
C LEU A 57 4.92 0.68 4.67
N PRO A 58 5.41 -0.30 3.90
CA PRO A 58 5.74 -0.27 2.47
C PRO A 58 4.48 -0.07 1.61
N LEU A 59 4.67 0.33 0.34
CA LEU A 59 3.59 0.76 -0.55
C LEU A 59 2.47 -0.27 -0.74
N PHE A 60 2.82 -1.54 -0.87
CA PHE A 60 1.89 -2.66 -0.97
C PHE A 60 1.58 -3.30 0.40
N PRO A 61 0.55 -4.16 0.51
CA PRO A 61 0.28 -4.95 1.70
C PRO A 61 1.49 -5.77 2.18
N ARG A 62 1.52 -6.12 3.46
CA ARG A 62 2.68 -6.82 4.06
C ARG A 62 2.94 -8.21 3.49
N ASP A 63 1.93 -8.88 2.99
CA ASP A 63 1.97 -10.20 2.36
C ASP A 63 2.24 -10.15 0.85
N ASN A 64 2.37 -8.95 0.30
CA ASN A 64 2.83 -8.76 -1.08
C ASN A 64 4.24 -9.33 -1.27
N TRP A 65 4.53 -9.85 -2.46
CA TRP A 65 5.84 -10.43 -2.78
C TRP A 65 7.01 -9.47 -2.58
N TRP A 66 6.83 -8.16 -2.76
CA TRP A 66 7.87 -7.17 -2.46
C TRP A 66 8.23 -7.13 -0.96
N ASN A 67 7.25 -7.35 -0.08
CA ASN A 67 7.37 -7.21 1.37
C ASN A 67 7.53 -8.55 2.10
N THR A 68 7.58 -9.65 1.35
CA THR A 68 7.68 -11.01 1.90
C THR A 68 9.07 -11.28 2.47
N ASP A 69 9.15 -11.61 3.76
CA ASP A 69 10.37 -12.07 4.42
C ASP A 69 10.79 -13.44 3.87
N ILE A 70 12.00 -13.51 3.30
CA ILE A 70 12.59 -14.72 2.74
C ILE A 70 13.76 -15.27 3.56
N THR A 71 13.97 -14.78 4.78
CA THR A 71 15.12 -15.18 5.63
C THR A 71 15.24 -16.70 5.73
N ASN A 72 14.11 -17.39 5.86
CA ASN A 72 14.05 -18.85 6.01
C ASN A 72 13.55 -19.58 4.74
N ALA A 73 13.46 -18.90 3.60
CA ALA A 73 13.06 -19.52 2.36
C ALA A 73 14.13 -20.57 1.92
N PRO A 74 13.72 -21.72 1.37
CA PRO A 74 14.65 -22.75 0.92
C PRO A 74 15.51 -22.22 -0.23
N VAL A 75 16.74 -22.72 -0.31
CA VAL A 75 17.67 -22.43 -1.41
C VAL A 75 17.33 -23.34 -2.59
N ASP A 76 17.29 -22.78 -3.79
CA ASP A 76 17.05 -23.56 -5.01
C ASP A 76 18.17 -24.58 -5.23
N PRO A 77 17.86 -25.83 -5.56
CA PRO A 77 18.88 -26.85 -5.85
C PRO A 77 19.85 -26.45 -6.96
N ASN A 78 19.43 -25.59 -7.89
CA ASN A 78 20.23 -25.06 -8.99
C ASN A 78 20.94 -23.73 -8.68
N SER A 79 20.84 -23.23 -7.45
CA SER A 79 21.37 -21.93 -7.01
C SER A 79 22.84 -21.73 -7.42
N ALA A 80 23.70 -22.75 -7.18
CA ALA A 80 25.13 -22.66 -7.51
C ALA A 80 25.37 -22.47 -9.02
N ASN A 81 24.58 -23.12 -9.88
CA ASN A 81 24.68 -22.96 -11.33
C ASN A 81 24.26 -21.56 -11.78
N PHE A 82 23.17 -21.01 -11.24
CA PHE A 82 22.73 -19.65 -11.52
C PHE A 82 23.80 -18.63 -11.09
N ILE A 83 24.34 -18.74 -9.89
CA ILE A 83 25.43 -17.88 -9.39
C ILE A 83 26.68 -17.99 -10.30
N ASN A 84 27.06 -19.19 -10.73
CA ASN A 84 28.16 -19.36 -11.66
C ASN A 84 27.89 -18.74 -13.04
N TRP A 85 26.65 -18.83 -13.54
CA TRP A 85 26.26 -18.19 -14.79
C TRP A 85 26.31 -16.65 -14.69
N ILE A 86 25.86 -16.07 -13.59
CA ILE A 86 26.01 -14.63 -13.31
C ILE A 86 27.51 -14.25 -13.29
N GLY A 87 28.33 -15.11 -12.73
CA GLY A 87 29.74 -14.91 -12.45
C GLY A 87 29.96 -14.71 -10.95
N SER A 88 30.47 -15.76 -10.29
CA SER A 88 30.56 -15.83 -8.82
C SER A 88 31.29 -14.65 -8.16
N LEU A 89 32.25 -14.03 -8.87
CA LEU A 89 33.03 -12.89 -8.40
C LEU A 89 32.48 -11.53 -8.85
N ARG A 90 31.35 -11.52 -9.56
CA ARG A 90 30.75 -10.27 -10.02
C ARG A 90 30.12 -9.52 -8.84
N GLY A 91 30.64 -8.33 -8.55
CA GLY A 91 30.07 -7.43 -7.56
C GLY A 91 28.75 -6.83 -8.01
N MET A 92 27.94 -6.37 -7.06
CA MET A 92 26.77 -5.54 -7.36
C MET A 92 27.17 -4.15 -7.84
N HIS A 93 26.24 -3.48 -8.49
CA HIS A 93 26.33 -2.06 -8.82
C HIS A 93 25.05 -1.34 -8.39
N PRO A 94 25.15 -0.18 -7.68
CA PRO A 94 24.00 0.66 -7.42
C PRO A 94 23.68 1.44 -8.69
N ASP A 95 22.60 1.11 -9.37
CA ASP A 95 22.11 1.84 -10.55
C ASP A 95 21.27 3.05 -10.11
N PHE A 96 21.80 3.79 -9.18
CA PHE A 96 21.28 5.04 -8.62
C PHE A 96 22.44 5.80 -7.94
N GLY A 97 22.27 7.11 -7.79
CA GLY A 97 23.32 7.96 -7.24
C GLY A 97 24.07 8.69 -8.35
N GLY A 98 25.26 9.17 -8.04
CA GLY A 98 26.08 9.96 -8.94
C GLY A 98 26.77 11.11 -8.23
N ASP A 99 27.49 11.92 -8.98
CA ASP A 99 28.17 13.10 -8.48
C ASP A 99 27.42 14.36 -8.90
N VAL A 100 27.21 15.26 -7.95
CA VAL A 100 26.77 16.61 -8.25
C VAL A 100 28.03 17.40 -8.62
N ASP A 101 28.13 17.81 -9.88
CA ASP A 101 29.20 18.73 -10.29
C ASP A 101 29.01 20.07 -9.55
N PRO A 102 29.96 20.44 -8.67
CA PRO A 102 29.85 21.71 -7.92
C PRO A 102 29.95 22.94 -8.83
N THR A 103 30.43 22.76 -10.08
CA THR A 103 30.56 23.84 -11.07
C THR A 103 29.32 23.96 -11.96
N ASP A 104 28.52 22.90 -12.09
CA ASP A 104 27.23 22.89 -12.79
C ASP A 104 26.18 22.09 -12.02
N PRO A 105 25.64 22.62 -10.92
CA PRO A 105 24.59 21.94 -10.14
C PRO A 105 23.27 21.78 -10.92
N SER A 106 23.12 22.46 -12.06
CA SER A 106 21.92 22.38 -12.89
C SER A 106 21.88 21.13 -13.76
N ASN A 107 23.03 20.47 -13.94
CA ASN A 107 23.16 19.22 -14.70
C ASN A 107 23.97 18.18 -13.90
N PRO A 108 23.50 17.77 -12.73
CA PRO A 108 24.17 16.74 -11.95
C PRO A 108 24.17 15.42 -12.73
N ASN A 109 25.28 14.73 -12.71
CA ASN A 109 25.42 13.38 -13.25
C ASN A 109 24.83 12.36 -12.26
N ILE A 110 23.52 12.42 -12.06
CA ILE A 110 22.76 11.60 -11.09
C ILE A 110 21.91 10.58 -11.84
N TYR A 111 22.04 9.34 -11.43
CA TYR A 111 21.29 8.19 -11.95
C TYR A 111 20.13 7.84 -11.02
N GLY A 112 19.26 6.95 -11.45
CA GLY A 112 18.10 6.44 -10.74
C GLY A 112 16.80 6.87 -11.38
N LEU A 113 15.73 6.17 -10.99
CA LEU A 113 14.39 6.39 -11.54
C LEU A 113 13.66 7.47 -10.75
N PRO A 114 13.27 8.59 -11.37
CA PRO A 114 12.40 9.55 -10.74
C PRO A 114 10.99 8.98 -10.58
N TYR A 115 10.31 9.34 -9.49
CA TYR A 115 8.89 9.11 -9.36
C TYR A 115 8.18 10.43 -9.09
N ILE A 116 6.92 10.50 -9.49
CA ILE A 116 6.07 11.68 -9.42
C ILE A 116 4.95 11.39 -8.43
N THR A 117 4.67 12.30 -7.51
CA THR A 117 3.44 12.25 -6.70
C THR A 117 2.45 13.27 -7.23
N VAL A 118 1.18 12.86 -7.31
CA VAL A 118 0.07 13.70 -7.75
C VAL A 118 -1.12 13.56 -6.80
N PRO A 119 -1.96 14.61 -6.67
CA PRO A 119 -3.24 14.48 -5.97
C PRO A 119 -4.26 13.71 -6.83
N GLY A 120 -5.29 13.13 -6.20
CA GLY A 120 -6.37 12.43 -6.88
C GLY A 120 -7.21 13.29 -7.84
N SER A 121 -7.05 14.61 -7.76
CA SER A 121 -7.65 15.58 -8.68
C SER A 121 -6.81 15.86 -9.95
N GLN A 122 -5.62 15.21 -10.08
CA GLN A 122 -4.79 15.36 -11.29
C GLN A 122 -5.57 14.88 -12.52
N PRO A 123 -5.70 15.70 -13.58
CA PRO A 123 -6.35 15.28 -14.81
C PRO A 123 -5.69 14.04 -15.41
N LEU A 124 -6.51 13.10 -15.86
CA LEU A 124 -6.06 11.93 -16.60
C LEU A 124 -5.92 12.28 -18.08
N VAL A 125 -4.79 11.94 -18.67
CA VAL A 125 -4.52 12.12 -20.09
C VAL A 125 -4.42 10.76 -20.79
N PRO A 126 -4.99 10.60 -21.98
CA PRO A 126 -4.86 9.37 -22.78
C PRO A 126 -3.40 9.10 -23.13
N VAL A 127 -3.02 7.81 -23.16
CA VAL A 127 -1.71 7.35 -23.63
C VAL A 127 -1.94 6.33 -24.75
N THR A 128 -1.23 6.50 -25.87
CA THR A 128 -1.22 5.53 -26.98
C THR A 128 -0.09 4.54 -26.78
N PHE A 129 -0.42 3.25 -26.67
CA PHE A 129 0.59 2.19 -26.52
C PHE A 129 1.04 1.67 -27.87
N VAL A 130 2.36 1.73 -28.14
CA VAL A 130 2.93 1.44 -29.46
C VAL A 130 3.66 0.10 -29.57
N LEU A 131 3.96 -0.58 -28.46
CA LEU A 131 4.64 -1.89 -28.44
C LEU A 131 3.76 -3.00 -27.85
N PHE A 132 3.30 -2.87 -26.60
CA PHE A 132 2.57 -3.88 -25.85
C PHE A 132 1.15 -3.41 -25.50
N GLY A 133 0.43 -2.84 -26.47
CA GLY A 133 -0.89 -2.24 -26.22
C GLY A 133 -1.95 -3.24 -25.75
N ASP A 134 -1.87 -4.50 -26.17
CA ASP A 134 -2.74 -5.60 -25.76
C ASP A 134 -2.45 -6.12 -24.33
N GLN A 135 -1.31 -5.70 -23.76
CA GLN A 135 -0.87 -6.04 -22.41
C GLN A 135 -0.84 -4.81 -21.49
N SER A 136 -1.35 -3.68 -21.94
CA SER A 136 -1.29 -2.41 -21.22
C SER A 136 -2.65 -2.01 -20.66
N ASP A 137 -2.64 -1.36 -19.49
CA ASP A 137 -3.86 -0.86 -18.85
C ASP A 137 -4.20 0.52 -19.41
N SER A 138 -5.41 0.71 -19.92
CA SER A 138 -5.86 2.01 -20.44
C SER A 138 -6.36 2.96 -19.35
N GLY A 139 -6.60 2.46 -18.14
CA GLY A 139 -7.07 3.24 -16.99
C GLY A 139 -7.26 2.36 -15.76
N ALA A 140 -7.29 2.98 -14.58
CA ALA A 140 -7.53 2.28 -13.32
C ALA A 140 -9.00 1.85 -13.16
N ALA A 141 -9.23 0.72 -12.49
CA ALA A 141 -10.57 0.23 -12.19
C ALA A 141 -11.37 1.27 -11.36
N GLY A 142 -12.57 1.59 -11.81
CA GLY A 142 -13.42 2.60 -11.14
C GLY A 142 -13.08 4.06 -11.46
N HIS A 143 -12.07 4.32 -12.30
CA HIS A 143 -11.66 5.66 -12.75
C HIS A 143 -11.84 5.81 -14.27
N PRO A 144 -11.94 7.04 -14.78
CA PRO A 144 -11.89 7.29 -16.22
C PRO A 144 -10.59 6.76 -16.85
N PRO A 145 -10.57 6.41 -18.14
CA PRO A 145 -9.34 6.02 -18.83
C PRO A 145 -8.30 7.13 -18.85
N GLY A 146 -7.02 6.77 -18.77
CA GLY A 146 -5.87 7.68 -18.84
C GLY A 146 -4.90 7.53 -17.67
N TYR A 147 -3.84 8.31 -17.73
CA TYR A 147 -2.75 8.39 -16.78
C TYR A 147 -2.64 9.80 -16.21
N PRO A 148 -2.40 9.99 -14.91
CA PRO A 148 -2.37 11.32 -14.29
C PRO A 148 -1.02 12.03 -14.54
N ILE A 149 -0.64 12.20 -15.82
CA ILE A 149 0.64 12.79 -16.23
C ILE A 149 0.59 14.30 -16.04
N PRO A 150 1.50 14.90 -15.24
CA PRO A 150 1.61 16.35 -15.12
C PRO A 150 2.16 16.98 -16.42
N SER A 151 1.62 18.12 -16.82
CA SER A 151 2.09 18.85 -18.01
C SER A 151 3.56 19.28 -17.93
N GLN A 152 4.11 19.39 -16.71
CA GLN A 152 5.53 19.66 -16.50
C GLN A 152 6.43 18.57 -17.11
N ALA A 153 5.96 17.31 -17.16
CA ALA A 153 6.73 16.22 -17.75
C ALA A 153 7.00 16.38 -19.26
N GLU A 154 6.18 17.19 -19.95
CA GLU A 154 6.35 17.50 -21.38
C GLU A 154 7.58 18.37 -21.64
N THR A 155 7.85 19.32 -20.76
CA THR A 155 8.80 20.43 -21.02
C THR A 155 9.91 20.57 -19.97
N GLN A 156 9.78 19.93 -18.81
CA GLN A 156 10.76 20.03 -17.73
C GLN A 156 11.59 18.75 -17.63
N PRO A 157 12.90 18.86 -17.37
CA PRO A 157 13.76 17.70 -17.20
C PRO A 157 13.47 16.98 -15.86
N LYS A 158 13.89 15.70 -15.78
CA LYS A 158 13.91 14.88 -14.56
C LYS A 158 12.55 14.40 -14.04
N TRP A 159 11.50 14.48 -14.87
CA TRP A 159 10.19 13.88 -14.59
C TRP A 159 10.09 12.44 -15.10
N ILE A 160 10.99 12.06 -15.99
CA ILE A 160 11.08 10.77 -16.66
C ILE A 160 12.51 10.26 -16.50
N GLU A 161 12.70 8.95 -16.42
CA GLU A 161 14.02 8.33 -16.38
C GLU A 161 14.91 8.84 -17.51
N GLY A 162 16.22 8.96 -17.25
CA GLY A 162 17.17 9.58 -18.15
C GLY A 162 17.11 11.11 -18.20
N GLY A 163 16.16 11.72 -17.50
CA GLY A 163 16.08 13.17 -17.26
C GLY A 163 15.61 14.02 -18.43
N THR A 164 15.34 13.43 -19.60
CA THR A 164 14.90 14.16 -20.80
C THR A 164 13.46 14.63 -20.67
N ALA A 165 13.20 15.92 -20.91
CA ALA A 165 11.85 16.47 -20.98
C ALA A 165 11.06 15.80 -22.11
N GLY A 166 9.83 15.36 -21.83
CA GLY A 166 9.01 14.63 -22.78
C GLY A 166 9.47 13.20 -23.08
N GLY A 167 10.54 12.72 -22.44
CA GLY A 167 11.03 11.34 -22.62
C GLY A 167 11.54 11.00 -24.00
N GLY A 168 11.27 9.78 -24.50
CA GLY A 168 11.73 9.31 -25.81
C GLY A 168 11.53 7.81 -26.03
N THR A 169 12.13 7.31 -27.12
CA THR A 169 12.02 5.90 -27.54
C THR A 169 13.37 5.21 -27.69
N SER A 170 14.49 5.89 -27.40
CA SER A 170 15.85 5.33 -27.58
C SER A 170 16.39 4.60 -26.35
N ASN A 171 15.74 4.77 -25.19
CA ASN A 171 16.04 4.14 -23.91
C ASN A 171 14.73 3.73 -23.24
N ASP A 172 14.79 3.32 -21.98
CA ASP A 172 13.62 2.81 -21.25
C ASP A 172 12.63 3.92 -20.87
N TYR A 173 13.12 5.12 -20.56
CA TYR A 173 12.29 6.30 -20.26
C TYR A 173 11.08 6.00 -19.38
N HIS A 174 11.32 5.29 -18.27
CA HIS A 174 10.25 4.98 -17.33
C HIS A 174 9.66 6.26 -16.73
N MET A 175 8.33 6.29 -16.65
CA MET A 175 7.59 7.31 -15.90
C MET A 175 6.77 6.63 -14.82
N LEU A 176 7.05 6.97 -13.55
CA LEU A 176 6.43 6.39 -12.37
C LEU A 176 5.59 7.46 -11.68
N ILE A 177 4.27 7.27 -11.58
CA ILE A 177 3.35 8.28 -11.03
C ILE A 177 2.52 7.64 -9.91
N VAL A 178 2.51 8.28 -8.74
CA VAL A 178 1.72 7.86 -7.59
C VAL A 178 0.60 8.86 -7.36
N ASP A 179 -0.63 8.44 -7.55
CA ASP A 179 -1.81 9.12 -7.05
C ASP A 179 -1.92 8.85 -5.54
N THR A 180 -1.60 9.87 -4.76
CA THR A 180 -1.48 9.74 -3.30
C THR A 180 -2.82 9.63 -2.59
N ASP A 181 -3.89 10.22 -3.16
CA ASP A 181 -5.21 10.22 -2.55
C ASP A 181 -5.94 8.90 -2.81
N ASN A 182 -5.81 8.34 -4.02
CA ASN A 182 -6.46 7.11 -4.42
C ASN A 182 -5.57 5.86 -4.20
N ARG A 183 -4.30 6.04 -3.78
CA ARG A 183 -3.31 4.97 -3.59
C ARG A 183 -3.14 4.10 -4.83
N ILE A 184 -2.93 4.73 -5.98
CA ILE A 184 -2.73 4.07 -7.27
C ILE A 184 -1.35 4.42 -7.82
N LEU A 185 -0.62 3.42 -8.28
CA LEU A 185 0.65 3.56 -8.97
C LEU A 185 0.43 3.34 -10.46
N TYR A 186 0.85 4.30 -11.27
CA TYR A 186 0.85 4.27 -12.72
C TYR A 186 2.29 4.23 -13.21
N GLU A 187 2.62 3.30 -14.08
CA GLU A 187 3.97 3.16 -14.62
C GLU A 187 3.92 3.01 -16.15
N LEU A 188 4.81 3.73 -16.84
CA LEU A 188 4.95 3.69 -18.28
C LEU A 188 6.39 3.32 -18.65
N TYR A 189 6.54 2.51 -19.70
CA TYR A 189 7.78 2.18 -20.38
C TYR A 189 7.86 2.95 -21.69
N GLN A 190 9.02 3.51 -22.01
CA GLN A 190 9.24 4.39 -23.18
C GLN A 190 8.21 5.52 -23.27
N ALA A 191 7.98 6.22 -22.16
CA ALA A 191 7.10 7.38 -22.15
C ALA A 191 7.65 8.47 -23.08
N HIS A 192 6.82 8.91 -24.03
CA HIS A 192 7.22 9.86 -25.07
C HIS A 192 6.11 10.87 -25.35
N TRP A 193 6.44 12.17 -25.22
CA TRP A 193 5.59 13.26 -25.67
C TRP A 193 5.78 13.48 -27.18
N ASN A 194 4.81 13.07 -27.98
CA ASN A 194 4.86 13.15 -29.42
C ASN A 194 4.01 14.33 -29.92
N VAL A 195 4.61 15.50 -29.96
CA VAL A 195 4.04 16.78 -30.46
C VAL A 195 2.85 17.26 -29.63
N ASP A 196 1.74 16.52 -29.54
CA ASP A 196 0.47 16.92 -28.92
C ASP A 196 -0.21 15.83 -28.09
N HIS A 197 0.43 14.66 -27.98
CA HIS A 197 -0.10 13.52 -27.20
C HIS A 197 1.01 12.66 -26.61
N TRP A 198 0.65 11.83 -25.60
CA TRP A 198 1.55 10.86 -25.00
C TRP A 198 1.47 9.51 -25.71
N GLU A 199 2.64 8.98 -26.01
CA GLU A 199 2.86 7.60 -26.43
C GLU A 199 3.68 6.86 -25.36
N ALA A 200 3.54 5.53 -25.28
CA ALA A 200 4.39 4.68 -24.46
C ALA A 200 4.53 3.30 -25.11
N GLY A 201 5.61 2.60 -24.80
CA GLY A 201 5.80 1.21 -25.22
C GLY A 201 4.81 0.28 -24.53
N SER A 202 4.65 0.44 -23.22
CA SER A 202 3.65 -0.26 -22.38
C SER A 202 3.25 0.60 -21.18
N GLY A 203 2.18 0.19 -20.50
CA GLY A 203 1.73 0.83 -19.28
C GLY A 203 1.04 -0.14 -18.32
N ALA A 204 1.27 0.05 -17.04
CA ALA A 204 0.66 -0.75 -15.99
C ALA A 204 0.14 0.11 -14.85
N ILE A 205 -0.95 -0.32 -14.24
CA ILE A 205 -1.62 0.37 -13.15
C ILE A 205 -1.80 -0.60 -11.99
N PHE A 206 -1.29 -0.21 -10.81
CA PHE A 206 -1.30 -1.04 -9.62
C PHE A 206 -2.07 -0.34 -8.50
N GLN A 207 -3.05 -1.04 -7.91
CA GLN A 207 -3.70 -0.63 -6.67
C GLN A 207 -2.77 -0.93 -5.50
N LEU A 208 -2.35 0.09 -4.74
CA LEU A 208 -1.35 -0.07 -3.67
C LEU A 208 -1.88 -0.77 -2.40
N ASP A 209 -3.16 -1.05 -2.34
CA ASP A 209 -3.82 -1.81 -1.28
C ASP A 209 -4.20 -3.25 -1.71
N SER A 210 -3.64 -3.73 -2.83
CA SER A 210 -3.95 -5.03 -3.44
C SER A 210 -2.68 -5.83 -3.74
N ASP A 211 -2.79 -7.16 -3.63
CA ASP A 211 -1.77 -8.12 -4.05
C ASP A 211 -2.04 -8.72 -5.43
N ALA A 212 -2.87 -8.04 -6.23
CA ALA A 212 -3.17 -8.49 -7.57
C ALA A 212 -1.91 -8.45 -8.45
N ARG A 213 -1.56 -9.61 -9.04
CA ARG A 213 -0.54 -9.70 -10.10
C ARG A 213 -1.14 -9.27 -11.43
N ARG A 214 -0.27 -8.89 -12.36
CA ARG A 214 -0.63 -8.80 -13.78
C ARG A 214 -1.15 -10.15 -14.28
N HIS A 215 -1.96 -10.13 -15.33
CA HIS A 215 -2.38 -11.35 -16.01
C HIS A 215 -1.15 -12.14 -16.47
N GLU A 216 -1.25 -13.48 -16.45
CA GLU A 216 -0.20 -14.34 -16.98
C GLU A 216 0.09 -13.96 -18.43
N THR A 217 1.37 -13.90 -18.76
CA THR A 217 1.94 -13.46 -20.05
C THR A 217 1.90 -11.95 -20.31
N TRP A 218 1.38 -11.13 -19.38
CA TRP A 218 1.38 -9.69 -19.52
C TRP A 218 2.62 -9.06 -18.90
N THR A 219 3.27 -8.17 -19.64
CA THR A 219 4.30 -7.27 -19.13
C THR A 219 3.69 -6.14 -18.29
N SER A 220 4.52 -5.33 -17.69
CA SER A 220 4.18 -4.02 -17.13
C SER A 220 5.04 -2.95 -17.80
N ALA A 221 5.41 -1.90 -17.08
CA ALA A 221 6.52 -1.04 -17.47
C ALA A 221 7.88 -1.75 -17.23
N ASP A 222 7.90 -2.85 -16.47
CA ASP A 222 9.05 -3.71 -16.20
C ASP A 222 8.88 -5.04 -16.93
N ALA A 223 9.95 -5.60 -17.48
CA ALA A 223 9.89 -6.81 -18.29
C ALA A 223 9.27 -8.02 -17.56
N ALA A 224 9.44 -8.12 -16.25
CA ALA A 224 8.87 -9.20 -15.45
C ALA A 224 7.35 -9.07 -15.22
N GLY A 225 6.72 -7.98 -15.64
CA GLY A 225 5.31 -7.69 -15.29
C GLY A 225 5.13 -7.25 -13.83
N LEU A 226 6.18 -6.77 -13.17
CA LEU A 226 6.16 -6.28 -11.80
C LEU A 226 6.01 -4.75 -11.77
N ALA A 227 5.65 -4.21 -10.61
CA ALA A 227 5.73 -2.78 -10.36
C ALA A 227 7.18 -2.38 -10.07
N ILE A 228 7.64 -1.27 -10.63
CA ILE A 228 9.03 -0.79 -10.50
C ILE A 228 9.24 -0.08 -9.16
N LEU A 229 8.44 0.95 -8.87
CA LEU A 229 8.65 1.83 -7.71
C LEU A 229 8.78 1.09 -6.36
N PRO A 230 7.98 0.06 -6.05
CA PRO A 230 8.11 -0.66 -4.78
C PRO A 230 9.43 -1.42 -4.61
N GLY A 231 10.11 -1.73 -5.72
CA GLY A 231 11.41 -2.40 -5.75
C GLY A 231 12.62 -1.47 -5.78
N LEU A 232 12.45 -0.16 -5.76
CA LEU A 232 13.55 0.79 -5.79
C LEU A 232 14.11 1.05 -4.40
N VAL A 233 15.44 1.16 -4.30
CA VAL A 233 16.10 1.70 -3.10
C VAL A 233 15.78 3.18 -2.99
N ARG A 234 15.21 3.63 -1.86
CA ARG A 234 14.88 5.05 -1.64
C ARG A 234 15.78 5.69 -0.61
N TYR A 235 16.11 6.96 -0.86
CA TYR A 235 16.98 7.73 0.02
C TYR A 235 16.38 7.89 1.43
N ASP A 236 15.10 8.21 1.53
CA ASP A 236 14.40 8.41 2.79
C ASP A 236 14.40 7.18 3.70
N GLU A 237 14.40 5.97 3.11
CA GLU A 237 14.49 4.69 3.85
C GLU A 237 15.92 4.40 4.27
N ALA A 238 16.89 4.54 3.35
CA ALA A 238 18.27 4.26 3.61
C ALA A 238 18.83 5.17 4.73
N PHE A 239 18.45 6.45 4.74
CA PHE A 239 18.85 7.43 5.74
C PHE A 239 17.83 7.62 6.88
N GLY A 240 16.73 6.87 6.85
CA GLY A 240 15.73 6.85 7.92
C GLY A 240 16.22 6.20 9.21
N SER A 241 15.37 6.18 10.23
CA SER A 241 15.66 5.54 11.52
C SER A 241 15.20 4.08 11.61
N GLY A 242 14.32 3.65 10.70
CA GLY A 242 13.75 2.29 10.67
C GLY A 242 14.45 1.35 9.70
N PRO A 243 14.11 0.06 9.72
CA PRO A 243 14.53 -0.89 8.70
C PRO A 243 13.81 -0.64 7.38
N ILE A 244 14.44 -1.00 6.26
CA ILE A 244 13.76 -1.10 4.96
C ILE A 244 12.98 -2.42 4.94
N LEU A 245 11.71 -2.38 4.54
CA LEU A 245 10.75 -3.47 4.71
C LEU A 245 10.29 -4.08 3.38
N HIS A 246 11.13 -4.04 2.35
CA HIS A 246 10.84 -4.62 1.04
C HIS A 246 12.08 -5.12 0.32
N ALA A 247 11.88 -5.97 -0.70
CA ALA A 247 12.90 -6.41 -1.63
C ALA A 247 13.24 -5.32 -2.65
N PHE A 248 14.40 -5.44 -3.29
CA PHE A 248 14.77 -4.55 -4.37
C PHE A 248 14.72 -5.25 -5.73
N ARG A 249 14.41 -4.47 -6.78
CA ARG A 249 14.56 -4.94 -8.15
C ARG A 249 16.04 -4.93 -8.56
N PHE A 250 16.41 -5.90 -9.39
CA PHE A 250 17.74 -5.93 -10.01
C PHE A 250 17.67 -6.52 -11.42
N THR A 251 18.72 -6.34 -12.18
CA THR A 251 18.82 -6.83 -13.57
C THR A 251 19.95 -7.86 -13.74
N LEU A 252 19.81 -8.68 -14.77
CA LEU A 252 20.84 -9.56 -15.31
C LEU A 252 20.84 -9.42 -16.84
N ARG A 253 21.98 -9.74 -17.50
CA ARG A 253 22.14 -9.61 -18.95
C ARG A 253 21.16 -10.44 -19.79
N ASP A 254 20.49 -11.44 -19.21
CA ASP A 254 19.52 -12.31 -19.86
C ASP A 254 18.72 -13.09 -18.81
N SER A 255 17.60 -13.68 -19.23
CA SER A 255 16.72 -14.50 -18.38
C SER A 255 16.21 -15.73 -19.11
N ASN A 256 15.55 -16.68 -18.41
CA ASN A 256 14.95 -17.87 -18.98
C ASN A 256 13.52 -18.08 -18.51
N GLY A 257 12.57 -17.56 -19.28
CA GLY A 257 11.16 -17.62 -18.86
C GLY A 257 10.88 -16.77 -17.62
N TYR A 258 9.85 -17.14 -16.86
CA TYR A 258 9.50 -16.46 -15.61
C TYR A 258 8.95 -17.43 -14.56
N VAL A 259 9.04 -17.03 -13.31
CA VAL A 259 8.43 -17.67 -12.15
C VAL A 259 7.73 -16.63 -11.28
N TYR A 260 6.83 -17.06 -10.41
CA TYR A 260 6.23 -16.17 -9.42
C TYR A 260 7.33 -15.38 -8.67
N PRO A 261 7.18 -14.06 -8.47
CA PRO A 261 5.97 -13.24 -8.72
C PRO A 261 5.80 -12.69 -10.15
N ALA A 262 6.80 -12.86 -11.03
CA ALA A 262 6.71 -12.37 -12.40
C ALA A 262 5.54 -13.01 -13.19
N SER A 263 5.06 -12.30 -14.21
CA SER A 263 3.97 -12.72 -15.09
C SER A 263 4.36 -12.79 -16.57
N HIS A 264 5.55 -12.31 -16.94
CA HIS A 264 5.96 -12.18 -18.35
C HIS A 264 7.37 -12.70 -18.59
N VAL A 265 7.64 -13.07 -19.83
CA VAL A 265 8.92 -13.59 -20.31
C VAL A 265 9.62 -12.55 -21.20
N ALA A 266 10.92 -12.33 -20.97
CA ALA A 266 11.74 -11.45 -21.80
C ALA A 266 13.05 -12.07 -22.28
N GLY A 267 13.33 -13.34 -21.96
CA GLY A 267 14.54 -14.06 -22.37
C GLY A 267 14.30 -15.55 -22.51
N SER A 268 15.27 -16.25 -23.15
CA SER A 268 15.20 -17.69 -23.41
C SER A 268 16.54 -18.41 -23.17
N ASN A 269 17.45 -17.82 -22.42
CA ASN A 269 18.77 -18.39 -22.14
C ASN A 269 18.66 -19.46 -21.04
N THR A 270 18.72 -20.70 -21.44
CA THR A 270 18.49 -21.86 -20.55
C THR A 270 19.44 -21.97 -19.34
N ALA A 271 20.57 -21.26 -19.34
CA ALA A 271 21.51 -21.22 -18.23
C ALA A 271 21.18 -20.08 -17.23
N ALA A 272 20.38 -19.08 -17.67
CA ALA A 272 20.01 -17.93 -16.86
C ALA A 272 18.89 -18.27 -15.86
N PRO A 273 18.80 -17.55 -14.72
CA PRO A 273 17.62 -17.62 -13.87
C PRO A 273 16.41 -16.98 -14.58
N PRO A 274 15.17 -17.42 -14.26
CA PRO A 274 13.96 -16.84 -14.82
C PRO A 274 13.67 -15.45 -14.21
N LEU A 275 12.92 -14.59 -14.91
CA LEU A 275 12.33 -13.39 -14.31
C LEU A 275 11.48 -13.77 -13.10
N GLY A 276 11.50 -12.94 -12.06
CA GLY A 276 10.87 -13.25 -10.77
C GLY A 276 11.74 -14.10 -9.83
N ALA A 277 12.88 -14.65 -10.28
CA ALA A 277 13.83 -15.31 -9.40
C ALA A 277 14.32 -14.36 -8.30
N ARG A 278 14.51 -14.88 -7.08
CA ARG A 278 14.92 -14.09 -5.91
C ARG A 278 16.31 -14.48 -5.46
N LEU A 279 17.16 -13.47 -5.26
CA LEU A 279 18.47 -13.63 -4.64
C LEU A 279 18.39 -13.13 -3.20
N ARG A 280 18.89 -13.94 -2.26
CA ARG A 280 18.97 -13.57 -0.84
C ARG A 280 20.42 -13.42 -0.45
N LEU A 281 20.82 -12.25 0.07
CA LEU A 281 22.15 -12.05 0.64
C LEU A 281 22.33 -12.98 1.85
N LYS A 282 23.42 -13.75 1.86
CA LYS A 282 23.70 -14.74 2.90
C LYS A 282 23.82 -14.11 4.28
N ALA A 283 23.27 -14.77 5.29
CA ALA A 283 23.32 -14.30 6.67
C ALA A 283 24.77 -14.13 7.19
N SER A 284 25.71 -14.94 6.67
CA SER A 284 27.13 -14.92 7.06
C SER A 284 27.91 -13.70 6.60
N VAL A 285 27.38 -12.90 5.66
CA VAL A 285 28.06 -11.68 5.20
C VAL A 285 28.10 -10.67 6.35
N ASP A 286 29.30 -10.23 6.74
CA ASP A 286 29.46 -9.22 7.79
C ASP A 286 29.16 -7.82 7.22
N LEU A 287 28.21 -7.13 7.83
CA LEU A 287 27.82 -5.78 7.43
C LEU A 287 28.40 -4.68 8.34
N SER A 288 29.12 -5.05 9.38
CA SER A 288 29.53 -4.11 10.45
C SER A 288 30.48 -2.99 10.00
N HIS A 289 31.16 -3.21 8.87
CA HIS A 289 32.15 -2.28 8.33
C HIS A 289 31.58 -1.26 7.34
N TYR A 290 30.29 -1.37 6.95
CA TYR A 290 29.61 -0.42 6.09
C TYR A 290 29.02 0.74 6.87
N THR A 291 28.69 1.84 6.19
CA THR A 291 27.97 2.96 6.78
C THR A 291 26.53 2.55 7.15
N PRO A 292 25.87 3.22 8.11
CA PRO A 292 24.55 2.80 8.59
C PRO A 292 23.47 2.70 7.50
N GLU A 293 23.49 3.58 6.50
CA GLU A 293 22.56 3.56 5.37
C GLU A 293 22.81 2.36 4.47
N VAL A 294 24.08 2.01 4.19
CA VAL A 294 24.44 0.82 3.41
C VAL A 294 24.10 -0.46 4.17
N GLN A 295 24.33 -0.48 5.50
CA GLN A 295 23.90 -1.60 6.35
C GLN A 295 22.40 -1.86 6.26
N ARG A 296 21.57 -0.80 6.25
CA ARG A 296 20.12 -0.96 6.10
C ARG A 296 19.73 -1.55 4.76
N ILE A 297 20.36 -1.08 3.68
CA ILE A 297 20.12 -1.63 2.32
C ILE A 297 20.51 -3.12 2.28
N PHE A 298 21.70 -3.48 2.73
CA PHE A 298 22.14 -4.88 2.69
C PHE A 298 21.40 -5.77 3.69
N GLN A 299 20.95 -5.23 4.82
CA GLN A 299 20.07 -5.96 5.74
C GLN A 299 18.71 -6.27 5.09
N ALA A 300 18.15 -5.35 4.30
CA ALA A 300 16.94 -5.63 3.52
C ALA A 300 17.18 -6.74 2.49
N MET A 301 18.36 -6.79 1.84
CA MET A 301 18.73 -7.88 0.93
C MET A 301 18.84 -9.24 1.65
N LYS A 302 19.19 -9.27 2.94
CA LYS A 302 19.17 -10.50 3.75
C LYS A 302 17.74 -10.94 4.08
N THR A 303 16.85 -9.98 4.33
CA THR A 303 15.50 -10.25 4.81
C THR A 303 14.51 -10.45 3.66
N TYR A 304 14.54 -9.56 2.67
CA TYR A 304 13.57 -9.51 1.57
C TYR A 304 14.20 -9.89 0.22
N GLY A 305 15.52 -9.73 0.07
CA GLY A 305 16.28 -10.10 -1.12
C GLY A 305 16.19 -9.14 -2.28
N LEU A 306 16.64 -9.64 -3.43
CA LEU A 306 16.55 -8.99 -4.73
C LEU A 306 15.59 -9.80 -5.61
N ILE A 307 14.78 -9.16 -6.45
CA ILE A 307 13.90 -9.82 -7.43
C ILE A 307 14.40 -9.46 -8.84
N LEU A 308 14.66 -10.49 -9.66
CA LEU A 308 15.02 -10.28 -11.07
C LEU A 308 13.80 -9.77 -11.83
N ALA A 309 13.83 -8.50 -12.18
CA ALA A 309 12.70 -7.79 -12.72
C ALA A 309 12.84 -7.45 -14.20
N ASP A 310 14.09 -7.37 -14.69
CA ASP A 310 14.36 -7.03 -16.08
C ASP A 310 15.70 -7.62 -16.56
N ASN A 311 15.88 -7.64 -17.89
CA ASN A 311 17.18 -7.86 -18.53
C ASN A 311 17.94 -6.53 -18.64
N GLY A 312 19.23 -6.55 -18.30
CA GLY A 312 20.08 -5.36 -18.32
C GLY A 312 21.52 -5.72 -17.96
N THR A 313 22.24 -4.85 -17.30
CA THR A 313 23.58 -5.20 -16.81
C THR A 313 23.50 -6.10 -15.56
N ASP A 314 24.43 -7.06 -15.48
CA ASP A 314 24.45 -8.03 -14.38
C ASP A 314 24.64 -7.38 -13.02
N MET A 315 23.79 -7.77 -12.05
CA MET A 315 23.83 -7.35 -10.65
C MET A 315 23.66 -5.83 -10.42
N TYR A 316 22.97 -5.16 -11.36
CA TYR A 316 22.58 -3.77 -11.18
C TYR A 316 21.31 -3.71 -10.33
N VAL A 317 21.37 -3.00 -9.21
CA VAL A 317 20.27 -2.78 -8.27
C VAL A 317 19.78 -1.35 -8.46
N GLN A 318 18.49 -1.18 -8.76
CA GLN A 318 17.94 0.14 -9.03
C GLN A 318 17.46 0.85 -7.75
N GLY A 319 17.54 2.18 -7.81
CA GLY A 319 17.02 3.07 -6.77
C GLY A 319 16.39 4.33 -7.36
N THR A 320 15.81 5.13 -6.49
CA THR A 320 15.18 6.39 -6.91
C THR A 320 16.20 7.46 -7.23
N TYR A 321 15.87 8.31 -8.22
CA TYR A 321 16.58 9.55 -8.45
C TYR A 321 16.55 10.43 -7.20
N ASP A 322 17.72 10.77 -6.65
CA ASP A 322 17.86 11.69 -5.53
C ASP A 322 19.27 12.31 -5.55
N THR A 323 19.36 13.63 -5.53
CA THR A 323 20.63 14.37 -5.62
C THR A 323 21.50 14.27 -4.36
N ARG A 324 21.00 13.63 -3.30
CA ARG A 324 21.71 13.43 -2.03
C ARG A 324 22.50 12.12 -1.99
N TRP A 325 22.29 11.19 -2.92
CA TRP A 325 23.09 9.98 -3.02
C TRP A 325 24.57 10.28 -3.25
N ASN A 326 25.45 9.44 -2.70
CA ASN A 326 26.90 9.59 -2.81
C ASN A 326 27.53 8.28 -3.35
N ASN A 327 28.01 8.33 -4.59
CA ASN A 327 28.63 7.18 -5.26
C ASN A 327 30.01 6.83 -4.73
N ASP A 328 30.74 7.77 -4.10
CA ASP A 328 32.00 7.45 -3.41
C ASP A 328 31.79 6.47 -2.26
N VAL A 329 30.57 6.43 -1.69
CA VAL A 329 30.17 5.47 -0.65
C VAL A 329 29.51 4.25 -1.25
N LEU A 330 28.55 4.44 -2.19
CA LEU A 330 27.72 3.36 -2.71
C LEU A 330 28.50 2.41 -3.62
N ASN A 331 29.25 2.93 -4.61
CA ASN A 331 29.94 2.11 -5.59
C ASN A 331 30.91 1.10 -4.97
N PRO A 332 31.86 1.49 -4.09
CA PRO A 332 32.76 0.52 -3.47
C PRO A 332 32.04 -0.45 -2.53
N ALA A 333 31.00 0.00 -1.83
CA ALA A 333 30.21 -0.86 -0.95
C ALA A 333 29.48 -1.97 -1.74
N PHE A 334 28.76 -1.62 -2.80
CA PHE A 334 28.06 -2.58 -3.63
C PHE A 334 29.01 -3.52 -4.37
N ALA A 335 30.10 -2.98 -4.94
CA ALA A 335 31.10 -3.79 -5.66
C ALA A 335 31.80 -4.82 -4.74
N SER A 336 31.83 -4.60 -3.43
CA SER A 336 32.44 -5.53 -2.46
C SER A 336 31.57 -6.74 -2.13
N ILE A 337 30.31 -6.79 -2.57
CA ILE A 337 29.39 -7.92 -2.38
C ILE A 337 29.28 -8.68 -3.71
N PRO A 338 30.02 -9.80 -3.89
CA PRO A 338 29.97 -10.60 -5.10
C PRO A 338 28.71 -11.47 -5.17
N ALA A 339 28.35 -11.91 -6.36
CA ALA A 339 27.22 -12.81 -6.58
C ALA A 339 27.32 -14.11 -5.74
N SER A 340 28.52 -14.58 -5.43
CA SER A 340 28.74 -15.73 -4.53
C SER A 340 28.24 -15.52 -3.10
N ASP A 341 28.01 -14.28 -2.69
CA ASP A 341 27.45 -13.98 -1.37
C ASP A 341 25.93 -14.09 -1.33
N PHE A 342 25.30 -14.42 -2.44
CA PHE A 342 23.88 -14.67 -2.54
C PHE A 342 23.55 -16.15 -2.68
N ASP A 343 22.37 -16.52 -2.19
CA ASP A 343 21.66 -17.74 -2.54
C ASP A 343 20.51 -17.38 -3.47
N VAL A 344 20.26 -18.20 -4.49
CA VAL A 344 19.00 -18.14 -5.22
C VAL A 344 17.95 -18.89 -4.41
N VAL A 345 16.87 -18.24 -4.04
CA VAL A 345 15.74 -18.85 -3.35
C VAL A 345 15.01 -19.79 -4.32
N GLU A 346 14.46 -20.90 -3.80
CA GLU A 346 13.67 -21.86 -4.59
C GLU A 346 12.72 -21.13 -5.55
N LEU A 347 12.84 -21.47 -6.84
CA LEU A 347 12.13 -20.77 -7.91
C LEU A 347 10.61 -20.81 -7.72
N GLY A 348 9.99 -19.65 -7.75
CA GLY A 348 8.55 -19.51 -7.55
C GLY A 348 8.09 -19.75 -6.12
N TRP A 349 9.03 -19.81 -5.16
CA TRP A 349 8.70 -19.98 -3.75
C TRP A 349 7.71 -18.89 -3.28
N ARG A 350 6.73 -19.35 -2.56
CA ARG A 350 5.83 -18.50 -1.80
C ARG A 350 6.01 -18.84 -0.33
N PRO A 351 5.92 -17.88 0.59
CA PRO A 351 5.81 -18.26 1.98
C PRO A 351 4.71 -19.30 2.02
N PRO A 352 4.92 -20.44 2.70
CA PRO A 352 3.79 -21.29 2.96
C PRO A 352 2.71 -20.34 3.42
N VAL A 353 1.58 -20.27 2.65
CA VAL A 353 0.41 -19.61 3.18
C VAL A 353 0.45 -20.02 4.61
N ALA A 354 0.66 -19.08 5.54
CA ALA A 354 0.66 -19.48 6.93
C ALA A 354 -0.63 -20.26 7.03
N SER A 355 -0.51 -21.57 6.95
CA SER A 355 -1.55 -22.46 7.38
C SER A 355 -1.57 -22.02 8.83
N SER A 356 -2.39 -21.02 9.04
CA SER A 356 -2.63 -20.38 10.30
C SER A 356 -2.66 -21.55 11.25
N GLY A 357 -1.57 -21.74 11.97
CA GLY A 357 -1.08 -22.89 12.69
C GLY A 357 -2.01 -24.07 12.57
N GLY A 358 -1.59 -25.27 12.48
CA GLY A 358 -2.33 -26.52 12.34
C GLY A 358 -3.82 -26.47 12.76
N PRO A 359 -4.61 -27.47 12.68
CA PRO A 359 -6.04 -27.33 12.86
C PRO A 359 -6.33 -26.43 14.05
N TYR A 360 -6.97 -25.27 13.81
CA TYR A 360 -7.33 -24.37 14.89
C TYR A 360 -8.08 -25.14 15.95
N ARG A 361 -7.73 -24.94 17.20
CA ARG A 361 -8.45 -25.52 18.31
C ARG A 361 -9.72 -24.72 18.54
N PHE A 362 -10.82 -25.43 18.68
CA PHE A 362 -12.08 -24.83 19.06
C PHE A 362 -12.15 -24.65 20.58
N PHE A 363 -12.50 -23.44 21.01
CA PHE A 363 -12.75 -23.08 22.39
C PHE A 363 -14.19 -22.63 22.55
N THR A 364 -14.92 -23.23 23.48
CA THR A 364 -16.30 -22.84 23.77
C THR A 364 -16.33 -21.55 24.61
N LEU A 365 -17.34 -20.72 24.33
CA LEU A 365 -17.66 -19.54 25.13
C LEU A 365 -19.08 -19.70 25.71
N ALA A 366 -19.35 -19.08 26.86
CA ALA A 366 -20.72 -18.86 27.27
C ALA A 366 -21.42 -18.06 26.19
N PRO A 367 -22.60 -18.48 25.68
CA PRO A 367 -23.29 -17.79 24.61
C PRO A 367 -23.43 -16.28 24.88
N CYS A 368 -22.97 -15.46 23.96
CA CYS A 368 -22.89 -14.01 24.12
C CYS A 368 -23.33 -13.30 22.86
N ARG A 369 -24.15 -12.25 23.00
CA ARG A 369 -24.57 -11.41 21.87
C ARG A 369 -23.47 -10.41 21.51
N LEU A 370 -22.84 -10.60 20.34
CA LEU A 370 -21.82 -9.71 19.81
C LEU A 370 -22.43 -8.51 19.09
N LEU A 371 -23.54 -8.69 18.35
CA LEU A 371 -24.20 -7.63 17.61
C LEU A 371 -25.72 -7.76 17.71
N ASP A 372 -26.41 -6.66 17.97
CA ASP A 372 -27.86 -6.55 17.88
C ASP A 372 -28.26 -5.21 17.29
N THR A 373 -28.50 -5.15 15.98
CA THR A 373 -28.81 -3.91 15.29
C THR A 373 -30.16 -3.28 15.62
N ARG A 374 -30.99 -3.93 16.46
CA ARG A 374 -32.24 -3.40 16.98
C ARG A 374 -32.04 -2.43 18.16
N LEU A 375 -30.86 -2.48 18.76
CA LEU A 375 -30.49 -1.59 19.85
C LEU A 375 -30.10 -0.19 19.31
N ALA A 376 -29.87 0.75 20.20
CA ALA A 376 -29.39 2.09 19.86
C ALA A 376 -28.12 2.02 18.99
N ASP A 377 -27.92 3.01 18.14
CA ASP A 377 -26.77 3.09 17.23
C ASP A 377 -25.44 3.04 18.00
N GLY A 378 -24.53 2.21 17.53
CA GLY A 378 -23.24 1.97 18.17
C GLY A 378 -22.48 0.81 17.55
N PRO A 379 -21.25 0.54 18.03
CA PRO A 379 -20.39 -0.49 17.42
C PRO A 379 -21.00 -1.90 17.46
N PHE A 380 -21.81 -2.22 18.46
CA PHE A 380 -22.48 -3.50 18.65
C PHE A 380 -24.02 -3.39 18.62
N GLY A 381 -24.56 -2.23 18.27
CA GLY A 381 -25.97 -1.92 18.14
C GLY A 381 -26.38 -1.58 16.70
N GLY A 382 -27.36 -0.68 16.57
CA GLY A 382 -27.77 -0.11 15.28
C GLY A 382 -26.66 0.70 14.59
N PRO A 383 -26.97 1.24 13.41
CA PRO A 383 -28.23 1.12 12.67
C PRO A 383 -28.40 -0.26 12.02
N PRO A 384 -29.60 -0.59 11.48
CA PRO A 384 -29.80 -1.73 10.61
C PRO A 384 -28.82 -1.72 9.42
N ILE A 385 -28.46 -2.90 8.91
CA ILE A 385 -27.51 -3.02 7.81
C ILE A 385 -28.15 -2.47 6.52
N PRO A 386 -27.62 -1.41 5.90
CA PRO A 386 -28.22 -0.80 4.72
C PRO A 386 -28.16 -1.72 3.50
N PRO A 387 -29.04 -1.55 2.49
CA PRO A 387 -29.05 -2.35 1.28
C PRO A 387 -27.90 -1.99 0.32
N GLY A 388 -27.77 -2.76 -0.77
CA GLY A 388 -26.88 -2.45 -1.87
C GLY A 388 -25.42 -2.83 -1.63
N GLY A 389 -25.15 -3.82 -0.76
CA GLY A 389 -23.80 -4.32 -0.52
C GLY A 389 -22.95 -3.43 0.37
N SER A 390 -23.52 -2.40 0.99
CA SER A 390 -22.80 -1.57 1.98
C SER A 390 -22.20 -2.44 3.07
N GLN A 391 -20.93 -2.22 3.36
CA GLN A 391 -20.17 -3.00 4.33
C GLN A 391 -20.29 -2.41 5.72
N ARG A 392 -20.51 -3.29 6.72
CA ARG A 392 -20.34 -2.96 8.12
C ARG A 392 -19.23 -3.82 8.73
N VAL A 393 -18.30 -3.20 9.41
CA VAL A 393 -17.22 -3.88 10.14
C VAL A 393 -17.56 -3.95 11.62
N VAL A 394 -17.35 -5.12 12.25
CA VAL A 394 -17.55 -5.39 13.66
C VAL A 394 -16.22 -5.85 14.27
N VAL A 395 -15.76 -5.18 15.32
CA VAL A 395 -14.57 -5.59 16.08
C VAL A 395 -14.99 -6.63 17.10
N ALA A 396 -14.68 -7.90 16.84
CA ALA A 396 -15.04 -9.01 17.71
C ALA A 396 -14.01 -9.26 18.83
N ALA A 397 -12.73 -9.03 18.58
CA ALA A 397 -11.66 -9.20 19.56
C ALA A 397 -11.90 -8.33 20.80
N GLY A 398 -11.71 -8.93 21.98
CA GLY A 398 -11.97 -8.28 23.26
C GLY A 398 -13.43 -8.26 23.70
N GLN A 399 -14.38 -8.67 22.84
CA GLN A 399 -15.80 -8.79 23.15
C GLN A 399 -16.17 -10.23 23.49
N CYS A 400 -17.20 -10.45 24.31
CA CYS A 400 -17.70 -11.80 24.59
C CYS A 400 -16.64 -12.80 25.09
N GLY A 401 -15.49 -12.35 25.58
CA GLY A 401 -14.38 -13.23 25.94
C GLY A 401 -13.56 -13.74 24.75
N ILE A 402 -13.74 -13.16 23.56
CA ILE A 402 -12.97 -13.51 22.35
C ILE A 402 -11.55 -12.94 22.47
N PRO A 403 -10.48 -13.76 22.47
CA PRO A 403 -9.11 -13.27 22.56
C PRO A 403 -8.66 -12.58 21.26
N ALA A 404 -7.62 -11.76 21.36
CA ALA A 404 -7.04 -11.09 20.21
C ALA A 404 -6.42 -12.08 19.18
N GLY A 405 -6.04 -13.28 19.64
CA GLY A 405 -5.50 -14.36 18.79
C GLY A 405 -6.55 -15.14 18.00
N ALA A 406 -7.84 -14.94 18.26
CA ALA A 406 -8.90 -15.67 17.55
C ALA A 406 -8.83 -15.45 16.04
N ARG A 407 -9.03 -16.54 15.28
CA ARG A 407 -8.97 -16.56 13.81
C ARG A 407 -10.34 -16.75 13.16
N ALA A 408 -11.26 -17.40 13.87
CA ALA A 408 -12.64 -17.53 13.42
C ALA A 408 -13.58 -17.64 14.63
N LEU A 409 -14.87 -17.38 14.41
CA LEU A 409 -15.92 -17.47 15.41
C LEU A 409 -16.93 -18.53 15.01
N ALA A 410 -17.39 -19.33 15.98
CA ALA A 410 -18.60 -20.12 15.86
C ALA A 410 -19.78 -19.26 16.33
N VAL A 411 -20.70 -18.98 15.42
CA VAL A 411 -21.80 -18.04 15.65
C VAL A 411 -23.14 -18.58 15.21
N ASN A 412 -24.21 -18.02 15.77
CA ASN A 412 -25.55 -18.05 15.18
C ASN A 412 -25.88 -16.65 14.67
N VAL A 413 -26.11 -16.52 13.35
CA VAL A 413 -26.52 -15.28 12.70
C VAL A 413 -28.04 -15.30 12.54
N THR A 414 -28.73 -14.24 12.98
CA THR A 414 -30.18 -14.12 12.83
C THR A 414 -30.54 -12.87 12.02
N VAL A 415 -31.34 -13.04 10.97
CA VAL A 415 -32.03 -11.97 10.25
C VAL A 415 -33.45 -11.84 10.79
N VAL A 416 -33.82 -10.62 11.18
CA VAL A 416 -35.12 -10.35 11.82
C VAL A 416 -36.10 -9.79 10.79
N ALA A 417 -37.03 -10.63 10.31
CA ALA A 417 -38.23 -10.26 9.57
C ALA A 417 -38.05 -9.15 8.50
N SER A 418 -37.03 -9.26 7.66
CA SER A 418 -36.85 -8.31 6.54
C SER A 418 -38.11 -8.24 5.67
N PRO A 419 -38.58 -7.05 5.29
CA PRO A 419 -39.75 -6.92 4.42
C PRO A 419 -39.51 -7.38 2.98
N GLN A 420 -38.24 -7.57 2.59
CA GLN A 420 -37.83 -8.06 1.27
C GLN A 420 -36.98 -9.33 1.36
N PRO A 421 -37.00 -10.19 0.33
CA PRO A 421 -36.07 -11.31 0.25
C PRO A 421 -34.66 -10.78 -0.01
N GLY A 422 -33.65 -11.55 0.40
CA GLY A 422 -32.26 -11.19 0.18
C GLY A 422 -31.32 -12.19 0.81
N PHE A 423 -30.08 -11.80 0.90
CA PHE A 423 -29.04 -12.55 1.62
C PHE A 423 -28.07 -11.60 2.30
N LEU A 424 -27.40 -12.12 3.32
CA LEU A 424 -26.22 -11.49 3.93
C LEU A 424 -25.00 -12.33 3.61
N THR A 425 -23.88 -11.62 3.42
CA THR A 425 -22.55 -12.19 3.31
C THR A 425 -21.71 -11.72 4.48
N PHE A 426 -21.04 -12.66 5.16
CA PHE A 426 -20.08 -12.36 6.20
C PHE A 426 -18.68 -12.77 5.74
N PHE A 427 -17.67 -11.98 6.06
CA PHE A 427 -16.31 -12.18 5.57
C PHE A 427 -15.30 -11.50 6.52
N PRO A 428 -13.99 -11.81 6.44
CA PRO A 428 -12.96 -11.13 7.23
C PRO A 428 -12.99 -9.62 7.05
N GLY A 429 -12.79 -8.86 8.12
CA GLY A 429 -12.92 -7.40 8.10
C GLY A 429 -11.92 -6.66 7.20
N ASP A 430 -10.88 -7.35 6.75
CA ASP A 430 -9.83 -6.88 5.83
C ASP A 430 -9.93 -7.49 4.42
N ALA A 431 -10.98 -8.24 4.13
CA ALA A 431 -11.19 -8.89 2.82
C ALA A 431 -12.21 -8.14 1.96
N ALA A 432 -12.10 -8.29 0.65
CA ALA A 432 -13.13 -7.86 -0.28
C ALA A 432 -14.42 -8.69 -0.09
N VAL A 433 -15.57 -8.11 -0.46
CA VAL A 433 -16.87 -8.78 -0.39
C VAL A 433 -16.85 -10.01 -1.31
N PRO A 434 -17.01 -11.24 -0.78
CA PRO A 434 -17.02 -12.44 -1.62
C PRO A 434 -18.37 -12.62 -2.35
N GLY A 435 -18.34 -13.34 -3.47
CA GLY A 435 -19.53 -13.66 -4.27
C GLY A 435 -20.43 -14.77 -3.68
N THR A 436 -20.35 -15.02 -2.35
CA THR A 436 -21.09 -16.08 -1.66
C THR A 436 -22.07 -15.52 -0.65
N SER A 437 -23.13 -16.26 -0.32
CA SER A 437 -24.05 -15.91 0.77
C SER A 437 -23.76 -16.74 2.03
N THR A 438 -23.88 -16.11 3.20
CA THR A 438 -23.84 -16.80 4.50
C THR A 438 -25.23 -17.18 4.95
N ILE A 439 -26.22 -16.32 4.75
CA ILE A 439 -27.63 -16.58 5.11
C ILE A 439 -28.56 -15.97 4.06
N ASN A 440 -29.49 -16.79 3.55
CA ASN A 440 -30.53 -16.35 2.63
C ASN A 440 -31.87 -16.30 3.39
N PHE A 441 -32.70 -15.32 3.10
CA PHE A 441 -33.96 -15.14 3.80
C PHE A 441 -35.11 -14.70 2.89
N PRO A 442 -36.31 -15.27 3.06
CA PRO A 442 -37.53 -14.78 2.43
C PRO A 442 -38.08 -13.57 3.20
N PRO A 443 -39.03 -12.82 2.60
CA PRO A 443 -39.65 -11.68 3.27
C PRO A 443 -40.46 -12.10 4.50
N GLY A 444 -40.47 -11.23 5.55
CA GLY A 444 -41.31 -11.34 6.73
C GLY A 444 -40.98 -12.50 7.66
N ARG A 445 -39.87 -13.19 7.49
CA ARG A 445 -39.46 -14.32 8.34
C ARG A 445 -38.26 -13.96 9.20
N VAL A 446 -38.24 -14.50 10.42
CA VAL A 446 -37.02 -14.55 11.24
C VAL A 446 -36.28 -15.83 10.87
N ILE A 447 -35.09 -15.69 10.35
CA ILE A 447 -34.25 -16.81 9.89
C ILE A 447 -32.91 -16.75 10.64
N ALA A 448 -32.48 -17.89 11.16
CA ALA A 448 -31.17 -18.04 11.80
C ALA A 448 -30.35 -19.13 11.07
N ASN A 449 -29.04 -18.94 11.06
CA ASN A 449 -28.08 -19.91 10.52
C ASN A 449 -26.84 -19.97 11.41
N ASN A 450 -26.38 -21.18 11.71
CA ASN A 450 -25.09 -21.38 12.35
C ASN A 450 -23.99 -21.25 11.30
N ALA A 451 -22.91 -20.54 11.63
CA ALA A 451 -21.79 -20.33 10.75
C ALA A 451 -20.47 -20.33 11.51
N VAL A 452 -19.40 -20.71 10.81
CA VAL A 452 -18.04 -20.39 11.23
C VAL A 452 -17.58 -19.19 10.37
N LEU A 453 -17.32 -18.07 11.02
CA LEU A 453 -16.97 -16.82 10.37
C LEU A 453 -15.48 -16.52 10.61
N ALA A 454 -14.71 -16.44 9.54
CA ALA A 454 -13.30 -16.07 9.62
C ALA A 454 -13.17 -14.59 10.06
N LEU A 455 -12.18 -14.30 10.90
CA LEU A 455 -11.77 -12.95 11.27
C LEU A 455 -10.67 -12.46 10.34
N ALA A 456 -10.42 -11.15 10.38
CA ALA A 456 -9.38 -10.49 9.60
C ALA A 456 -8.02 -11.17 9.73
N SER A 457 -7.34 -11.39 8.62
CA SER A 457 -6.01 -12.01 8.56
C SER A 457 -4.93 -11.13 9.19
N SER A 458 -5.13 -9.82 9.19
CA SER A 458 -4.26 -8.81 9.84
C SER A 458 -4.12 -8.97 11.35
N GLY A 459 -4.95 -9.82 12.00
CA GLY A 459 -5.00 -9.94 13.45
C GLY A 459 -5.78 -8.83 14.14
N SER A 460 -6.50 -7.98 13.40
CA SER A 460 -7.35 -6.93 13.97
C SER A 460 -8.59 -7.47 14.71
N GLY A 461 -8.88 -8.78 14.58
CA GLY A 461 -10.03 -9.42 15.20
C GLY A 461 -11.38 -8.90 14.68
N THR A 462 -11.43 -8.44 13.42
CA THR A 462 -12.62 -7.88 12.81
C THR A 462 -13.29 -8.85 11.86
N LEU A 463 -14.62 -8.78 11.78
CA LEU A 463 -15.42 -9.37 10.70
C LEU A 463 -16.25 -8.29 10.03
N ALA A 464 -16.61 -8.50 8.77
CA ALA A 464 -17.47 -7.62 7.99
C ALA A 464 -18.72 -8.35 7.53
N LEU A 465 -19.79 -7.58 7.28
CA LEU A 465 -21.01 -8.09 6.68
C LEU A 465 -21.62 -7.09 5.69
N SER A 466 -22.26 -7.63 4.67
CA SER A 466 -22.97 -6.86 3.64
C SER A 466 -24.37 -7.40 3.41
N ASN A 467 -25.32 -6.48 3.14
CA ASN A 467 -26.72 -6.78 2.89
C ASN A 467 -27.06 -6.64 1.39
N PHE A 468 -27.55 -7.71 0.78
CA PHE A 468 -27.93 -7.78 -0.62
C PHE A 468 -29.45 -7.89 -0.81
N THR A 469 -30.22 -7.08 -0.09
CA THR A 469 -31.60 -6.77 -0.43
C THR A 469 -31.66 -5.68 -1.51
N ALA A 470 -32.78 -5.60 -2.21
CA ALA A 470 -32.93 -4.63 -3.29
C ALA A 470 -32.96 -3.17 -2.81
N SER A 471 -33.60 -2.87 -1.66
CA SER A 471 -33.78 -1.48 -1.21
C SER A 471 -34.03 -1.31 0.29
N GLN A 472 -34.04 -2.39 1.08
CA GLN A 472 -34.41 -2.30 2.50
C GLN A 472 -33.24 -2.64 3.44
N PRO A 473 -33.07 -1.89 4.53
CA PRO A 473 -32.14 -2.26 5.56
C PRO A 473 -32.62 -3.51 6.32
N VAL A 474 -31.67 -4.26 6.87
CA VAL A 474 -31.93 -5.54 7.55
C VAL A 474 -31.44 -5.50 8.99
N GLN A 475 -32.29 -5.93 9.91
CA GLN A 475 -31.94 -6.14 11.31
C GLN A 475 -31.21 -7.47 11.48
N VAL A 476 -30.05 -7.43 12.13
CA VAL A 476 -29.13 -8.57 12.26
C VAL A 476 -28.72 -8.76 13.72
N LEU A 477 -28.70 -10.02 14.16
CA LEU A 477 -28.10 -10.43 15.43
C LEU A 477 -26.96 -11.41 15.16
N ILE A 478 -25.89 -11.31 15.97
CA ILE A 478 -24.79 -12.26 15.99
C ILE A 478 -24.61 -12.74 17.43
N ASP A 479 -24.87 -14.02 17.66
CA ASP A 479 -24.61 -14.69 18.92
C ASP A 479 -23.39 -15.59 18.78
N VAL A 480 -22.36 -15.41 19.63
CA VAL A 480 -21.12 -16.18 19.61
C VAL A 480 -21.21 -17.29 20.66
N SER A 481 -20.82 -18.51 20.29
CA SER A 481 -20.75 -19.67 21.18
C SER A 481 -19.33 -20.24 21.32
N GLY A 482 -18.37 -19.76 20.55
CA GLY A 482 -16.99 -20.18 20.62
C GLY A 482 -16.11 -19.49 19.56
N TYR A 483 -14.82 -19.75 19.64
CA TYR A 483 -13.83 -19.25 18.69
C TYR A 483 -12.81 -20.34 18.33
N PHE A 484 -12.07 -20.10 17.28
CA PHE A 484 -10.95 -20.92 16.81
C PHE A 484 -9.66 -20.10 16.93
N GLU A 485 -8.63 -20.70 17.55
CA GLU A 485 -7.30 -20.13 17.75
C GLU A 485 -6.20 -21.16 17.51
#